data_c75e81121bba17afc7b0f836a9cf6099
#
_entry.id   c75e81121bba17afc7b0f836a9cf6099
#
_cell.length_a   1.000
_cell.length_b   1.000
_cell.length_c   1.000
_cell.angle_alpha   90.00
_cell.angle_beta   90.00
_cell.angle_gamma   90.00
#
_symmetry.space_group_name_H-M   'P 1'
#
loop_
_entity.id
_entity.type
_entity.pdbx_description
1 polymer ?
#
loop_
_entity_poly.entity_id
_entity_poly.type
_entity_poly.pdbx_seq_one_letter_code
_entity_poly.pdbx_strand_id
1 'polypeptide(L)'
;MLVVDKDVPLSLKGPDDIVKIEKVAVIGAGVMGSGIAAHVANAGIPVTLLDIVPEGAQNRNIITETAVQKMLKPVRMGSPTPLMHRKNARFITTGNIEDHLDALGDADLIIEVVLEKLEI
;
A
#
# COMPACT_ATOMS: atom_id res chain seq x y z
N MET A 1 -10.81 -4.72 1.42
CA MET A 1 -11.02 -5.30 2.77
C MET A 1 -9.89 -4.87 3.69
N LEU A 2 -10.20 -4.64 4.95
CA LEU A 2 -9.24 -4.21 5.96
C LEU A 2 -9.01 -5.35 6.96
N VAL A 3 -7.74 -5.75 7.14
CA VAL A 3 -7.37 -6.77 8.13
C VAL A 3 -6.41 -6.13 9.13
N VAL A 4 -6.77 -6.17 10.41
CA VAL A 4 -5.99 -5.58 11.48
C VAL A 4 -5.64 -6.67 12.47
N ASP A 5 -4.35 -6.74 12.83
CA ASP A 5 -3.79 -7.61 13.86
C ASP A 5 -4.10 -9.10 13.65
N LYS A 6 -3.06 -9.86 13.50
CA LYS A 6 -3.12 -11.32 13.26
C LYS A 6 -3.34 -12.14 14.52
N ASP A 7 -3.14 -11.55 15.71
CA ASP A 7 -3.19 -12.30 16.97
C ASP A 7 -4.53 -12.15 17.71
N VAL A 8 -5.14 -10.96 17.61
CA VAL A 8 -6.40 -10.66 18.32
C VAL A 8 -7.35 -9.93 17.37
N PRO A 9 -8.56 -10.47 17.13
CA PRO A 9 -9.58 -9.74 16.37
C PRO A 9 -9.88 -8.39 17.02
N LEU A 10 -10.02 -7.35 16.19
CA LEU A 10 -10.30 -6.00 16.68
C LEU A 10 -11.57 -5.96 17.55
N SER A 11 -12.57 -6.78 17.22
CA SER A 11 -13.82 -6.88 17.95
C SER A 11 -13.66 -7.38 19.39
N LEU A 12 -12.55 -8.06 19.69
CA LEU A 12 -12.26 -8.57 21.02
C LEU A 12 -11.41 -7.63 21.87
N LYS A 13 -10.98 -6.51 21.31
CA LYS A 13 -10.20 -5.51 22.03
C LYS A 13 -11.12 -4.59 22.80
N GLY A 14 -10.78 -4.33 24.05
CA GLY A 14 -11.51 -3.39 24.88
C GLY A 14 -11.12 -1.94 24.59
N PRO A 15 -11.82 -0.96 25.19
CA PRO A 15 -11.55 0.46 24.96
C PRO A 15 -10.17 0.92 25.43
N ASP A 16 -9.55 0.18 26.35
CA ASP A 16 -8.20 0.49 26.83
C ASP A 16 -7.10 -0.16 26.00
N ASP A 17 -7.46 -1.03 25.07
CA ASP A 17 -6.51 -1.70 24.19
C ASP A 17 -6.21 -0.84 22.99
N ILE A 18 -4.97 -0.38 22.86
CA ILE A 18 -4.54 0.47 21.75
C ILE A 18 -3.89 -0.40 20.69
N VAL A 19 -4.43 -0.36 19.47
CA VAL A 19 -3.80 -0.99 18.31
C VAL A 19 -2.77 -0.01 17.77
N LYS A 20 -1.49 -0.35 17.91
CA LYS A 20 -0.42 0.46 17.38
C LYS A 20 -0.06 -0.03 15.98
N ILE A 21 -0.24 0.85 15.00
CA ILE A 21 0.07 0.55 13.60
C ILE A 21 1.43 1.15 13.26
N GLU A 22 2.41 0.30 13.07
CA GLU A 22 3.78 0.70 12.75
C GLU A 22 4.17 0.33 11.31
N LYS A 23 3.48 -0.63 10.71
CA LYS A 23 3.72 -1.07 9.33
C LYS A 23 2.40 -1.36 8.65
N VAL A 24 2.27 -0.86 7.43
CA VAL A 24 1.06 -1.04 6.62
C VAL A 24 1.44 -1.77 5.33
N ALA A 25 0.58 -2.65 4.86
CA ALA A 25 0.69 -3.24 3.55
C ALA A 25 -0.54 -2.89 2.73
N VAL A 26 -0.34 -2.49 1.49
CA VAL A 26 -1.42 -2.18 0.54
C VAL A 26 -1.28 -3.12 -0.64
N ILE A 27 -2.35 -3.83 -0.96
CA ILE A 27 -2.41 -4.71 -2.13
C ILE A 27 -3.30 -4.05 -3.17
N GLY A 28 -2.71 -3.71 -4.29
CA GLY A 28 -3.36 -2.98 -5.37
C GLY A 28 -2.81 -1.57 -5.49
N ALA A 29 -2.09 -1.30 -6.59
CA ALA A 29 -1.43 -0.03 -6.83
C ALA A 29 -2.16 0.83 -7.87
N GLY A 30 -3.48 0.70 -7.94
CA GLY A 30 -4.32 1.58 -8.72
C GLY A 30 -4.46 2.95 -8.06
N VAL A 31 -5.42 3.74 -8.51
CA VAL A 31 -5.62 5.11 -8.01
C VAL A 31 -5.84 5.13 -6.50
N MET A 32 -6.73 4.25 -6.00
CA MET A 32 -7.05 4.23 -4.57
C MET A 32 -5.88 3.67 -3.74
N GLY A 33 -5.31 2.54 -4.13
CA GLY A 33 -4.21 1.93 -3.38
C GLY A 33 -2.97 2.79 -3.34
N SER A 34 -2.63 3.41 -4.47
CA SER A 34 -1.52 4.36 -4.54
C SER A 34 -1.76 5.58 -3.66
N GLY A 35 -2.98 6.10 -3.65
CA GLY A 35 -3.34 7.24 -2.81
C GLY A 35 -3.23 6.91 -1.32
N ILE A 36 -3.68 5.72 -0.93
CA ILE A 36 -3.56 5.25 0.46
C ILE A 36 -2.10 5.08 0.85
N ALA A 37 -1.30 4.45 -0.01
CA ALA A 37 0.12 4.25 0.26
C ALA A 37 0.86 5.59 0.41
N ALA A 38 0.57 6.55 -0.45
CA ALA A 38 1.16 7.88 -0.35
C ALA A 38 0.76 8.58 0.95
N HIS A 39 -0.51 8.46 1.33
CA HIS A 39 -1.01 9.06 2.57
C HIS A 39 -0.34 8.47 3.81
N VAL A 40 -0.18 7.15 3.83
CA VAL A 40 0.52 6.46 4.93
C VAL A 40 1.99 6.89 4.99
N ALA A 41 2.66 6.96 3.84
CA ALA A 41 4.04 7.40 3.77
C ALA A 41 4.21 8.86 4.22
N ASN A 42 3.25 9.72 3.89
CA ASN A 42 3.26 11.11 4.35
C ASN A 42 3.15 11.22 5.87
N ALA A 43 2.54 10.24 6.52
CA ALA A 43 2.47 10.15 7.98
C ALA A 43 3.76 9.58 8.61
N GLY A 44 4.74 9.20 7.80
CA GLY A 44 6.00 8.64 8.29
C GLY A 44 5.90 7.17 8.69
N ILE A 45 4.91 6.45 8.16
CA ILE A 45 4.70 5.04 8.48
C ILE A 45 5.20 4.19 7.31
N PRO A 46 6.08 3.20 7.56
CA PRO A 46 6.51 2.28 6.51
C PRO A 46 5.32 1.55 5.88
N VAL A 47 5.27 1.53 4.58
CA VAL A 47 4.20 0.89 3.82
C VAL A 47 4.79 0.05 2.70
N THR A 48 4.27 -1.18 2.56
CA THR A 48 4.62 -2.08 1.46
C THR A 48 3.48 -2.04 0.46
N LEU A 49 3.80 -1.70 -0.77
CA LEU A 49 2.82 -1.62 -1.86
C LEU A 49 3.05 -2.79 -2.81
N LEU A 50 2.05 -3.64 -2.95
CA LEU A 50 2.10 -4.83 -3.78
C LEU A 50 1.05 -4.77 -4.88
N ASP A 51 1.36 -5.39 -6.00
CA ASP A 51 0.39 -5.59 -7.08
C ASP A 51 0.78 -6.86 -7.85
N ILE A 52 0.01 -7.18 -8.86
CA ILE A 52 0.27 -8.35 -9.70
C ILE A 52 1.56 -8.19 -10.50
N VAL A 53 2.08 -9.30 -10.97
CA VAL A 53 3.16 -9.32 -11.96
C VAL A 53 2.51 -9.36 -13.33
N PRO A 54 2.68 -8.32 -14.16
CA PRO A 54 2.12 -8.35 -15.52
C PRO A 54 2.75 -9.48 -16.35
N GLU A 55 1.95 -10.13 -17.16
CA GLU A 55 2.42 -11.18 -18.03
C GLU A 55 3.51 -10.66 -18.98
N GLY A 56 4.65 -11.37 -19.03
CA GLY A 56 5.76 -10.98 -19.87
C GLY A 56 6.58 -9.79 -19.40
N ALA A 57 6.32 -9.27 -18.21
CA ALA A 57 7.07 -8.12 -17.69
C ALA A 57 8.50 -8.51 -17.35
N GLN A 58 9.47 -7.73 -17.83
CA GLN A 58 10.87 -7.89 -17.47
C GLN A 58 11.10 -7.44 -16.02
N ASN A 59 10.47 -6.34 -15.64
CA ASN A 59 10.49 -5.86 -14.26
C ASN A 59 9.19 -6.34 -13.58
N ARG A 60 9.31 -7.28 -12.66
CA ARG A 60 8.17 -7.88 -11.97
C ARG A 60 7.43 -6.91 -11.06
N ASN A 61 8.08 -5.82 -10.67
CA ASN A 61 7.52 -4.79 -9.80
C ASN A 61 7.12 -3.53 -10.57
N ILE A 62 7.00 -3.61 -11.90
CA ILE A 62 6.79 -2.43 -12.74
C ILE A 62 5.53 -1.63 -12.35
N ILE A 63 4.46 -2.31 -11.93
CA ILE A 63 3.21 -1.63 -11.58
C ILE A 63 3.41 -0.77 -10.34
N THR A 64 4.01 -1.33 -9.29
CA THR A 64 4.21 -0.60 -8.02
C THR A 64 5.28 0.47 -8.15
N GLU A 65 6.35 0.21 -8.88
CA GLU A 65 7.40 1.21 -9.12
C GLU A 65 6.87 2.38 -9.93
N THR A 66 6.06 2.12 -10.96
CA THR A 66 5.41 3.16 -11.75
C THR A 66 4.46 3.99 -10.88
N ALA A 67 3.73 3.33 -9.98
CA ALA A 67 2.83 4.01 -9.05
C ALA A 67 3.59 4.99 -8.17
N VAL A 68 4.74 4.60 -7.64
CA VAL A 68 5.57 5.50 -6.81
C VAL A 68 6.08 6.69 -7.62
N GLN A 69 6.48 6.47 -8.87
CA GLN A 69 6.91 7.56 -9.74
C GLN A 69 5.78 8.58 -9.96
N LYS A 70 4.56 8.10 -10.11
CA LYS A 70 3.39 8.99 -10.26
C LYS A 70 3.08 9.77 -8.98
N MET A 71 3.38 9.21 -7.81
CA MET A 71 3.18 9.90 -6.54
C MET A 71 4.08 11.12 -6.36
N LEU A 72 5.16 11.19 -7.11
CA LEU A 72 6.13 12.29 -7.06
C LEU A 72 5.75 13.44 -7.98
N LYS A 73 4.66 13.31 -8.72
CA LYS A 73 4.21 14.29 -9.70
C LYS A 73 2.78 14.74 -9.40
N PRO A 74 2.41 15.99 -9.69
CA PRO A 74 1.02 16.41 -9.55
C PRO A 74 0.12 15.60 -10.50
N VAL A 75 -1.07 15.29 -10.03
CA VAL A 75 -2.07 14.58 -10.84
C VAL A 75 -2.54 15.44 -12.01
N ARG A 76 -2.63 16.74 -11.77
CA ARG A 76 -2.93 17.74 -12.80
C ARG A 76 -2.17 19.02 -12.48
N MET A 77 -2.03 19.87 -13.49
CA MET A 77 -1.31 21.14 -13.33
C MET A 77 -1.93 21.95 -12.18
N GLY A 78 -1.09 22.40 -11.26
CA GLY A 78 -1.50 23.20 -10.11
C GLY A 78 -2.00 22.40 -8.91
N SER A 79 -2.17 21.08 -9.02
CA SER A 79 -2.53 20.27 -7.88
C SER A 79 -1.30 19.85 -7.06
N PRO A 80 -1.47 19.59 -5.75
CA PRO A 80 -0.36 19.07 -4.95
C PRO A 80 0.01 17.67 -5.41
N THR A 81 1.26 17.29 -5.16
CA THR A 81 1.72 15.91 -5.40
C THR A 81 1.15 14.99 -4.32
N PRO A 82 0.82 13.72 -4.67
CA PRO A 82 0.36 12.74 -3.66
C PRO A 82 1.33 12.59 -2.49
N LEU A 83 2.64 12.52 -2.76
CA LEU A 83 3.65 12.59 -1.70
C LEU A 83 3.95 14.06 -1.43
N MET A 84 3.71 14.47 -0.19
CA MET A 84 3.89 15.87 0.24
C MET A 84 5.35 16.32 0.15
N HIS A 85 6.29 15.37 0.29
CA HIS A 85 7.71 15.61 0.12
C HIS A 85 8.32 14.39 -0.56
N ARG A 86 9.22 14.63 -1.53
CA ARG A 86 9.84 13.53 -2.27
C ARG A 86 10.58 12.54 -1.38
N LYS A 87 11.11 12.97 -0.24
CA LYS A 87 11.77 12.10 0.73
C LYS A 87 10.82 11.09 1.35
N ASN A 88 9.51 11.33 1.32
CA ASN A 88 8.53 10.39 1.88
C ASN A 88 8.45 9.09 1.09
N ALA A 89 8.95 9.07 -0.15
CA ALA A 89 9.03 7.84 -0.94
C ALA A 89 9.89 6.76 -0.25
N ARG A 90 10.81 7.14 0.62
CA ARG A 90 11.64 6.18 1.38
C ARG A 90 10.84 5.26 2.27
N PHE A 91 9.62 5.64 2.65
CA PHE A 91 8.75 4.81 3.48
C PHE A 91 8.00 3.76 2.67
N ILE A 92 8.04 3.84 1.34
CA ILE A 92 7.31 2.92 0.47
C ILE A 92 8.26 1.86 -0.06
N THR A 93 7.96 0.59 0.26
CA THR A 93 8.64 -0.56 -0.32
C THR A 93 7.73 -1.13 -1.41
N THR A 94 8.24 -1.24 -2.63
CA THR A 94 7.50 -1.79 -3.75
C THR A 94 7.76 -3.28 -3.89
N GLY A 95 6.77 -4.01 -4.37
CA GLY A 95 6.90 -5.44 -4.60
C GLY A 95 5.73 -5.98 -5.39
N ASN A 96 5.58 -7.29 -5.39
CA ASN A 96 4.50 -7.96 -6.09
C ASN A 96 3.96 -9.12 -5.25
N ILE A 97 2.75 -9.56 -5.57
CA ILE A 97 2.07 -10.59 -4.79
C ILE A 97 2.64 -11.99 -4.98
N GLU A 98 3.43 -12.23 -6.02
CA GLU A 98 4.03 -13.55 -6.26
C GLU A 98 5.32 -13.73 -5.44
N ASP A 99 6.15 -12.69 -5.36
CA ASP A 99 7.47 -12.77 -4.74
C ASP A 99 7.49 -12.26 -3.29
N HIS A 100 6.55 -11.41 -2.90
CA HIS A 100 6.63 -10.63 -1.66
C HIS A 100 5.44 -10.81 -0.73
N LEU A 101 4.64 -11.87 -0.89
CA LEU A 101 3.50 -12.09 0.01
C LEU A 101 3.90 -12.28 1.47
N ASP A 102 5.10 -12.77 1.72
CA ASP A 102 5.63 -12.93 3.07
C ASP A 102 5.74 -11.60 3.82
N ALA A 103 5.87 -10.48 3.10
CA ALA A 103 5.88 -9.16 3.72
C ALA A 103 4.57 -8.85 4.47
N LEU A 104 3.45 -9.48 4.10
CA LEU A 104 2.18 -9.30 4.78
C LEU A 104 2.22 -9.80 6.22
N GLY A 105 3.08 -10.77 6.52
CA GLY A 105 3.24 -11.30 7.86
C GLY A 105 3.76 -10.28 8.88
N ASP A 106 4.47 -9.26 8.41
CA ASP A 106 5.04 -8.22 9.27
C ASP A 106 4.16 -6.98 9.36
N ALA A 107 3.09 -6.91 8.59
CA ALA A 107 2.21 -5.75 8.58
C ALA A 107 1.22 -5.77 9.73
N ASP A 108 1.02 -4.63 10.36
CA ASP A 108 0.02 -4.45 11.41
C ASP A 108 -1.36 -4.20 10.81
N LEU A 109 -1.40 -3.68 9.59
CA LEU A 109 -2.62 -3.36 8.87
C LEU A 109 -2.43 -3.72 7.40
N ILE A 110 -3.36 -4.48 6.85
CA ILE A 110 -3.36 -4.87 5.44
C ILE A 110 -4.59 -4.28 4.77
N ILE A 111 -4.39 -3.52 3.72
CA ILE A 111 -5.47 -2.90 2.95
C ILE A 111 -5.45 -3.50 1.55
N GLU A 112 -6.52 -4.16 1.17
CA GLU A 112 -6.69 -4.75 -0.15
C GLU A 112 -7.63 -3.90 -0.99
N VAL A 113 -7.12 -3.40 -2.12
CA VAL A 113 -7.88 -2.55 -3.06
C VAL A 113 -7.64 -3.02 -4.49
N VAL A 114 -7.80 -4.32 -4.70
CA VAL A 114 -7.65 -4.90 -6.03
C VAL A 114 -8.91 -4.70 -6.85
N LEU A 115 -8.73 -4.60 -8.17
CA LEU A 115 -9.84 -4.50 -9.09
C LEU A 115 -10.57 -5.84 -9.17
N GLU A 116 -11.84 -5.88 -8.79
CA GLU A 116 -12.69 -7.04 -8.94
C GLU A 116 -13.42 -6.96 -10.27
N LYS A 117 -13.24 -7.97 -11.12
CA LYS A 117 -14.02 -8.10 -12.34
C LYS A 117 -15.17 -9.07 -12.08
N LEU A 118 -16.38 -8.54 -12.15
CA LEU A 118 -17.56 -9.39 -12.17
C LEU A 118 -17.75 -9.87 -13.60
N GLU A 119 -17.52 -11.15 -13.83
CA GLU A 119 -17.87 -11.78 -15.09
C GLU A 119 -19.35 -12.16 -15.02
N ILE A 120 -20.11 -11.57 -15.90
CA ILE A 120 -21.54 -11.86 -16.03
C ILE A 120 -21.74 -12.95 -17.09
#